data_0549266dfc14641a10801c9f64a2bbd0
#
_entry.id   0549266dfc14641a10801c9f64a2bbd0
#
_cell.length_a   1.000
_cell.length_b   1.000
_cell.length_c   1.000
_cell.angle_alpha   90.00
_cell.angle_beta   90.00
_cell.angle_gamma   90.00
#
_symmetry.space_group_name_H-M   'P 1'
#
loop_
_entity.id
_entity.type
_entity.pdbx_description
1 polymer ?
#
loop_
_entity_poly.entity_id
_entity_poly.type
_entity_poly.pdbx_seq_one_letter_code
_entity_poly.pdbx_strand_id
1 'polypeptide(L)'
;LMIRGSDFYAVWLEDRGMWSTEEQDAIDLIDRELDLYAESYREKFHGDVRVMHMWDSENGMIDRWHRYCQRHMRDDFHMLDEKLIFSNMAPNKKDYASRRLDYPLEKGDCPAFEKLISTLYTEEERHKIEWAIGAIVSGESKKIQKFMVLYGAAGTGKSTILNIIQQLFEGYYSVFDARALGSTSNSFALEAFKTNPLVAIQHDGDLSKIEDNTRLNSLVSHELMTVNEKFKS
;
A
#
# COMPACT_ATOMS: atom_id res chain seq x y z
N LEU A 1 -13.76 4.95 14.42
CA LEU A 1 -12.39 5.39 14.66
C LEU A 1 -11.80 5.90 13.36
N MET A 2 -11.10 7.03 13.39
CA MET A 2 -10.47 7.66 12.22
C MET A 2 -9.01 7.96 12.53
N ILE A 3 -8.13 7.82 11.54
CA ILE A 3 -6.71 8.18 11.60
C ILE A 3 -6.33 9.09 10.43
N ARG A 4 -5.18 9.72 10.55
CA ARG A 4 -4.61 10.56 9.49
C ARG A 4 -3.30 9.95 8.98
N GLY A 5 -3.17 9.82 7.65
CA GLY A 5 -1.90 9.65 6.95
C GLY A 5 -1.40 10.95 6.33
N SER A 6 -0.35 10.87 5.49
CA SER A 6 0.20 12.07 4.84
C SER A 6 -0.79 12.76 3.92
N ASP A 7 -1.53 11.99 3.13
CA ASP A 7 -2.44 12.48 2.09
C ASP A 7 -3.87 11.92 2.19
N PHE A 8 -4.19 11.25 3.28
CA PHE A 8 -5.47 10.59 3.44
C PHE A 8 -5.99 10.69 4.86
N TYR A 9 -7.29 10.46 5.00
CA TYR A 9 -7.95 10.10 6.25
C TYR A 9 -8.48 8.69 6.08
N ALA A 10 -8.30 7.83 7.09
CA ALA A 10 -8.80 6.48 7.05
C ALA A 10 -9.77 6.24 8.21
N VAL A 11 -10.83 5.51 7.92
CA VAL A 11 -11.82 5.07 8.89
C VAL A 11 -11.78 3.57 9.07
N TRP A 12 -11.99 3.11 10.31
CA TRP A 12 -12.08 1.70 10.59
C TRP A 12 -13.51 1.20 10.30
N LEU A 13 -13.62 0.22 9.41
CA LEU A 13 -14.86 -0.47 9.07
C LEU A 13 -14.96 -1.76 9.87
N GLU A 14 -15.89 -1.80 10.84
CA GLU A 14 -16.05 -2.96 11.74
C GLU A 14 -16.52 -4.22 11.00
N ASP A 15 -17.34 -4.06 9.97
CA ASP A 15 -17.86 -5.15 9.13
C ASP A 15 -16.77 -5.82 8.28
N ARG A 16 -15.79 -5.04 7.83
CA ARG A 16 -14.65 -5.54 7.03
C ARG A 16 -13.45 -5.90 7.89
N GLY A 17 -13.37 -5.39 9.13
CA GLY A 17 -12.22 -5.51 10.01
C GLY A 17 -10.96 -4.90 9.41
N MET A 18 -11.08 -3.76 8.70
CA MET A 18 -10.01 -3.10 7.97
C MET A 18 -10.20 -1.58 7.96
N TRP A 19 -9.12 -0.87 7.70
CA TRP A 19 -9.17 0.56 7.44
C TRP A 19 -9.58 0.83 5.99
N SER A 20 -10.39 1.86 5.78
CA SER A 20 -10.72 2.38 4.45
C SER A 20 -10.18 3.80 4.29
N THR A 21 -9.59 4.08 3.13
CA THR A 21 -9.15 5.42 2.71
C THR A 21 -10.15 6.08 1.76
N GLU A 22 -11.27 5.41 1.47
CA GLU A 22 -12.31 5.95 0.61
C GLU A 22 -13.10 7.02 1.37
N GLU A 23 -13.19 8.22 0.79
CA GLU A 23 -13.92 9.33 1.38
C GLU A 23 -15.40 8.99 1.61
N GLN A 24 -16.00 8.23 0.70
CA GLN A 24 -17.39 7.82 0.81
C GLN A 24 -17.64 6.95 2.06
N ASP A 25 -16.73 6.04 2.41
CA ASP A 25 -16.85 5.23 3.62
C ASP A 25 -16.82 6.11 4.90
N ALA A 26 -16.05 7.20 4.87
CA ALA A 26 -16.03 8.17 5.98
C ALA A 26 -17.34 8.96 6.06
N ILE A 27 -17.87 9.39 4.93
CA ILE A 27 -19.15 10.12 4.84
C ILE A 27 -20.28 9.22 5.36
N ASP A 28 -20.39 7.99 4.86
CA ASP A 28 -21.43 7.04 5.26
C ASP A 28 -21.37 6.71 6.76
N LEU A 29 -20.15 6.59 7.30
CA LEU A 29 -19.97 6.38 8.73
C LEU A 29 -20.47 7.58 9.56
N ILE A 30 -20.14 8.81 9.14
CA ILE A 30 -20.56 10.03 9.83
C ILE A 30 -22.08 10.19 9.76
N ASP A 31 -22.68 10.00 8.59
CA ASP A 31 -24.11 10.16 8.38
C ASP A 31 -24.90 9.14 9.18
N ARG A 32 -24.42 7.89 9.25
CA ARG A 32 -24.99 6.85 10.13
C ARG A 32 -24.92 7.25 11.61
N GLU A 33 -23.81 7.77 12.08
CA GLU A 33 -23.67 8.22 13.48
C GLU A 33 -24.59 9.41 13.79
N LEU A 34 -24.82 10.31 12.82
CA LEU A 34 -25.78 11.41 12.95
C LEU A 34 -27.21 10.89 13.06
N ASP A 35 -27.61 9.89 12.29
CA ASP A 35 -28.91 9.27 12.37
C ASP A 35 -29.14 8.58 13.74
N LEU A 36 -28.15 7.81 14.19
CA LEU A 36 -28.18 7.19 15.52
C LEU A 36 -28.29 8.22 16.65
N TYR A 37 -27.60 9.36 16.50
CA TYR A 37 -27.73 10.46 17.44
C TYR A 37 -29.16 11.03 17.44
N ALA A 38 -29.74 11.27 16.27
CA ALA A 38 -31.11 11.79 16.15
C ALA A 38 -32.15 10.85 16.78
N GLU A 39 -32.00 9.55 16.56
CA GLU A 39 -32.84 8.52 17.18
C GLU A 39 -32.71 8.52 18.70
N SER A 40 -31.49 8.46 19.21
CA SER A 40 -31.21 8.49 20.64
C SER A 40 -31.75 9.78 21.32
N TYR A 41 -31.64 10.93 20.64
CA TYR A 41 -32.19 12.21 21.13
C TYR A 41 -33.71 12.14 21.21
N ARG A 42 -34.38 11.61 20.19
CA ARG A 42 -35.85 11.44 20.15
C ARG A 42 -36.33 10.56 21.29
N GLU A 43 -35.66 9.43 21.51
CA GLU A 43 -36.01 8.51 22.62
C GLU A 43 -35.85 9.14 24.00
N LYS A 44 -34.73 9.87 24.19
CA LYS A 44 -34.38 10.43 25.50
C LYS A 44 -35.15 11.68 25.88
N PHE A 45 -35.41 12.54 24.92
CA PHE A 45 -35.98 13.88 25.16
C PHE A 45 -37.37 14.07 24.56
N HIS A 46 -37.93 13.06 23.89
CA HIS A 46 -39.23 13.13 23.22
C HIS A 46 -39.38 14.33 22.26
N GLY A 47 -38.27 14.76 21.70
CA GLY A 47 -38.17 15.88 20.76
C GLY A 47 -37.49 15.47 19.46
N ASP A 48 -37.72 16.23 18.40
CA ASP A 48 -37.02 16.01 17.13
C ASP A 48 -35.78 16.91 17.03
N VAL A 49 -34.70 16.31 16.56
CA VAL A 49 -33.49 17.02 16.14
C VAL A 49 -33.28 16.81 14.63
N ARG A 50 -33.09 17.89 13.92
CA ARG A 50 -32.73 17.82 12.51
C ARG A 50 -31.21 17.70 12.41
N VAL A 51 -30.75 16.58 11.88
CA VAL A 51 -29.34 16.38 11.49
C VAL A 51 -29.14 16.81 10.06
N MET A 52 -27.93 17.25 9.74
CA MET A 52 -27.53 17.61 8.37
C MET A 52 -26.49 16.58 7.94
N HIS A 53 -26.86 15.71 7.01
CA HIS A 53 -25.97 14.70 6.46
C HIS A 53 -24.87 15.34 5.61
N MET A 54 -23.71 14.70 5.60
CA MET A 54 -22.55 15.22 4.86
C MET A 54 -22.76 15.18 3.35
N TRP A 55 -23.37 14.13 2.86
CA TRP A 55 -23.63 13.97 1.42
C TRP A 55 -24.75 14.89 0.90
N ASP A 56 -25.69 15.30 1.75
CA ASP A 56 -26.88 16.13 1.44
C ASP A 56 -26.52 17.63 1.33
N SER A 57 -25.30 18.00 1.64
CA SER A 57 -24.96 19.42 1.81
C SER A 57 -24.44 20.05 0.52
N GLU A 58 -25.22 20.91 -0.08
CA GLU A 58 -24.81 21.77 -1.21
C GLU A 58 -23.66 22.74 -0.88
N ASN A 59 -23.25 22.89 0.39
CA ASN A 59 -22.45 24.01 0.86
C ASN A 59 -21.12 23.66 1.53
N GLY A 60 -20.31 22.82 0.90
CA GLY A 60 -18.92 22.63 1.30
C GLY A 60 -18.73 22.00 2.71
N MET A 61 -19.62 21.11 3.13
CA MET A 61 -19.49 20.37 4.40
C MET A 61 -18.26 19.47 4.39
N ILE A 62 -17.95 18.83 3.25
CA ILE A 62 -16.75 18.02 3.07
C ILE A 62 -15.49 18.86 3.28
N ASP A 63 -15.42 20.05 2.70
CA ASP A 63 -14.30 20.98 2.91
C ASP A 63 -14.15 21.44 4.36
N ARG A 64 -15.29 21.62 5.05
CA ARG A 64 -15.30 21.96 6.49
C ARG A 64 -14.81 20.78 7.33
N TRP A 65 -15.24 19.57 6.96
CA TRP A 65 -14.78 18.35 7.60
C TRP A 65 -13.27 18.13 7.40
N HIS A 66 -12.75 18.29 6.17
CA HIS A 66 -11.32 18.23 5.91
C HIS A 66 -10.54 19.24 6.77
N ARG A 67 -10.99 20.50 6.84
CA ARG A 67 -10.37 21.53 7.69
C ARG A 67 -10.44 21.17 9.18
N TYR A 68 -11.55 20.61 9.63
CA TYR A 68 -11.69 20.12 10.99
C TYR A 68 -10.69 19.01 11.29
N CYS A 69 -10.61 17.99 10.44
CA CYS A 69 -9.66 16.89 10.57
C CYS A 69 -8.20 17.37 10.56
N GLN A 70 -7.84 18.27 9.64
CA GLN A 70 -6.50 18.87 9.61
C GLN A 70 -6.13 19.58 10.92
N ARG A 71 -7.09 20.19 11.57
CA ARG A 71 -6.88 20.92 12.83
C ARG A 71 -6.80 20.00 14.04
N HIS A 72 -7.64 18.98 14.09
CA HIS A 72 -7.86 18.15 15.30
C HIS A 72 -7.16 16.80 15.28
N MET A 73 -6.71 16.32 14.12
CA MET A 73 -6.06 15.01 13.95
C MET A 73 -4.57 15.13 13.61
N ARG A 74 -3.89 16.18 14.06
CA ARG A 74 -2.48 16.44 13.71
C ARG A 74 -1.52 15.37 14.22
N ASP A 75 -1.83 14.82 15.38
CA ASP A 75 -0.96 13.90 16.09
C ASP A 75 -1.32 12.41 15.86
N ASP A 76 -2.41 12.14 15.13
CA ASP A 76 -2.88 10.79 14.80
C ASP A 76 -2.35 10.30 13.43
N PHE A 77 -1.08 10.59 13.16
CA PHE A 77 -0.44 10.17 11.92
C PHE A 77 -0.04 8.70 11.97
N HIS A 78 -0.51 7.92 10.98
CA HIS A 78 -0.16 6.52 10.80
C HIS A 78 0.06 6.20 9.34
N MET A 79 1.03 5.35 9.05
CA MET A 79 1.16 4.72 7.74
C MET A 79 0.25 3.50 7.67
N LEU A 80 -0.29 3.24 6.49
CA LEU A 80 -1.08 2.03 6.23
C LEU A 80 -0.25 0.99 5.48
N ASP A 81 -0.67 -0.26 5.63
CA ASP A 81 -0.18 -1.39 4.82
C ASP A 81 1.34 -1.64 4.91
N GLU A 82 1.92 -1.41 6.08
CA GLU A 82 3.34 -1.71 6.32
C GLU A 82 3.61 -3.23 6.45
N LYS A 83 2.56 -4.05 6.44
CA LYS A 83 2.63 -5.51 6.52
C LYS A 83 1.67 -6.15 5.54
N LEU A 84 2.04 -7.32 5.02
CA LEU A 84 1.13 -8.15 4.25
C LEU A 84 0.04 -8.72 5.15
N ILE A 85 -1.21 -8.63 4.70
CA ILE A 85 -2.35 -9.28 5.33
C ILE A 85 -2.90 -10.32 4.34
N PHE A 86 -2.93 -11.57 4.74
CA PHE A 86 -3.47 -12.68 3.96
C PHE A 86 -4.94 -12.96 4.32
N SER A 87 -5.68 -13.65 3.44
CA SER A 87 -7.11 -13.88 3.61
C SER A 87 -7.47 -14.62 4.91
N ASN A 88 -6.57 -15.45 5.43
CA ASN A 88 -6.73 -16.18 6.69
C ASN A 88 -6.26 -15.40 7.92
N MET A 89 -5.87 -14.13 7.78
CA MET A 89 -5.51 -13.25 8.88
C MET A 89 -6.66 -12.32 9.22
N ALA A 90 -6.85 -12.04 10.51
CA ALA A 90 -7.81 -11.05 11.01
C ALA A 90 -7.03 -9.88 11.62
N PRO A 91 -6.77 -8.81 10.85
CA PRO A 91 -6.07 -7.65 11.38
C PRO A 91 -6.92 -6.93 12.42
N ASN A 92 -6.26 -6.29 13.35
CA ASN A 92 -6.88 -5.39 14.31
C ASN A 92 -6.59 -3.92 13.94
N LYS A 93 -7.21 -3.00 14.66
CA LYS A 93 -7.07 -1.55 14.41
C LYS A 93 -5.61 -1.05 14.43
N LYS A 94 -4.73 -1.70 15.21
CA LYS A 94 -3.32 -1.31 15.33
C LYS A 94 -2.41 -1.90 14.24
N ASP A 95 -2.92 -2.80 13.42
CA ASP A 95 -2.18 -3.31 12.26
C ASP A 95 -2.24 -2.34 11.08
N TYR A 96 -3.08 -1.31 11.15
CA TYR A 96 -3.22 -0.25 10.15
C TYR A 96 -3.32 -0.78 8.72
N ALA A 97 -4.08 -1.87 8.53
CA ALA A 97 -4.24 -2.53 7.25
C ALA A 97 -5.47 -2.01 6.51
N SER A 98 -5.29 -1.55 5.28
CA SER A 98 -6.36 -1.17 4.35
C SER A 98 -6.55 -2.18 3.22
N ARG A 99 -5.63 -3.14 3.07
CA ARG A 99 -5.61 -4.13 2.00
C ARG A 99 -5.41 -5.53 2.56
N ARG A 100 -5.91 -6.51 1.80
CA ARG A 100 -5.77 -7.93 2.10
C ARG A 100 -5.54 -8.70 0.81
N LEU A 101 -4.63 -9.65 0.82
CA LEU A 101 -4.46 -10.61 -0.26
C LEU A 101 -5.61 -11.61 -0.24
N ASP A 102 -6.12 -11.98 -1.41
CA ASP A 102 -7.32 -12.84 -1.54
C ASP A 102 -7.06 -14.33 -1.26
N TYR A 103 -5.82 -14.69 -0.96
CA TYR A 103 -5.41 -16.06 -0.68
C TYR A 103 -4.76 -16.19 0.70
N PRO A 104 -4.83 -17.39 1.32
CA PRO A 104 -4.26 -17.63 2.64
C PRO A 104 -2.74 -17.82 2.58
N LEU A 105 -2.06 -17.50 3.68
CA LEU A 105 -0.70 -17.94 3.92
C LEU A 105 -0.76 -19.29 4.63
N GLU A 106 -0.56 -20.36 3.88
CA GLU A 106 -0.59 -21.72 4.39
C GLU A 106 0.37 -22.64 3.62
N LYS A 107 0.65 -23.78 4.22
CA LYS A 107 1.47 -24.80 3.57
C LYS A 107 0.60 -25.55 2.55
N GLY A 108 1.07 -25.64 1.32
CA GLY A 108 0.38 -26.35 0.24
C GLY A 108 1.32 -26.69 -0.91
N ASP A 109 0.84 -27.52 -1.82
CA ASP A 109 1.55 -27.86 -3.03
C ASP A 109 1.22 -26.86 -4.14
N CYS A 110 2.22 -26.48 -4.92
CA CYS A 110 2.07 -25.55 -6.06
C CYS A 110 2.64 -26.16 -7.37
N PRO A 111 2.07 -27.28 -7.85
CA PRO A 111 2.67 -28.06 -8.93
C PRO A 111 2.81 -27.28 -10.25
N ALA A 112 1.91 -26.33 -10.53
CA ALA A 112 2.00 -25.48 -11.70
C ALA A 112 3.21 -24.54 -11.65
N PHE A 113 3.44 -23.91 -10.49
CA PHE A 113 4.61 -23.05 -10.27
C PHE A 113 5.90 -23.87 -10.29
N GLU A 114 5.93 -25.02 -9.61
CA GLU A 114 7.09 -25.91 -9.57
C GLU A 114 7.48 -26.39 -10.98
N LYS A 115 6.51 -26.79 -11.78
CA LYS A 115 6.74 -27.18 -13.17
C LYS A 115 7.28 -26.03 -14.01
N LEU A 116 6.71 -24.84 -13.86
CA LEU A 116 7.13 -23.65 -14.60
C LEU A 116 8.58 -23.28 -14.23
N ILE A 117 8.86 -23.11 -12.94
CA ILE A 117 10.15 -22.64 -12.48
C ILE A 117 11.28 -23.64 -12.74
N SER A 118 11.02 -24.94 -12.62
CA SER A 118 11.99 -25.99 -12.93
C SER A 118 12.28 -26.14 -14.43
N THR A 119 11.35 -25.71 -15.29
CA THR A 119 11.56 -25.69 -16.75
C THR A 119 12.42 -24.50 -17.18
N LEU A 120 12.31 -23.36 -16.50
CA LEU A 120 12.95 -22.11 -16.90
C LEU A 120 14.31 -21.89 -16.25
N TYR A 121 14.54 -22.42 -15.05
CA TYR A 121 15.67 -22.06 -14.20
C TYR A 121 16.36 -23.30 -13.61
N THR A 122 17.66 -23.16 -13.38
CA THR A 122 18.44 -24.14 -12.61
C THR A 122 17.98 -24.19 -11.16
N GLU A 123 18.33 -25.24 -10.44
CA GLU A 123 18.00 -25.40 -9.02
C GLU A 123 18.52 -24.25 -8.16
N GLU A 124 19.73 -23.77 -8.43
CA GLU A 124 20.32 -22.62 -7.71
C GLU A 124 19.54 -21.32 -7.97
N GLU A 125 19.18 -21.05 -9.21
CA GLU A 125 18.39 -19.86 -9.58
C GLU A 125 16.98 -19.94 -9.01
N ARG A 126 16.36 -21.11 -9.03
CA ARG A 126 15.06 -21.38 -8.40
C ARG A 126 15.10 -21.05 -6.93
N HIS A 127 16.06 -21.54 -6.18
CA HIS A 127 16.20 -21.23 -4.75
C HIS A 127 16.35 -19.71 -4.47
N LYS A 128 17.06 -18.98 -5.33
CA LYS A 128 17.17 -17.52 -5.21
C LYS A 128 15.83 -16.80 -5.42
N ILE A 129 15.02 -17.26 -6.39
CA ILE A 129 13.70 -16.70 -6.66
C ILE A 129 12.75 -16.99 -5.49
N GLU A 130 12.69 -18.24 -5.04
CA GLU A 130 11.88 -18.67 -3.91
C GLU A 130 12.27 -17.92 -2.62
N TRP A 131 13.57 -17.77 -2.39
CA TRP A 131 14.09 -16.98 -1.28
C TRP A 131 13.65 -15.51 -1.36
N ALA A 132 13.68 -14.89 -2.54
CA ALA A 132 13.25 -13.50 -2.70
C ALA A 132 11.75 -13.33 -2.41
N ILE A 133 10.90 -14.26 -2.87
CA ILE A 133 9.47 -14.28 -2.52
C ILE A 133 9.29 -14.44 -1.01
N GLY A 134 10.00 -15.37 -0.39
CA GLY A 134 9.99 -15.57 1.06
C GLY A 134 10.47 -14.34 1.84
N ALA A 135 11.46 -13.62 1.32
CA ALA A 135 11.95 -12.37 1.92
C ALA A 135 10.87 -11.27 1.92
N ILE A 136 10.06 -11.16 0.85
CA ILE A 136 8.92 -10.25 0.80
C ILE A 136 7.90 -10.64 1.88
N VAL A 137 7.52 -11.92 1.93
CA VAL A 137 6.54 -12.43 2.91
C VAL A 137 7.00 -12.22 4.36
N SER A 138 8.30 -12.34 4.61
CA SER A 138 8.87 -12.16 5.97
C SER A 138 8.84 -10.71 6.46
N GLY A 139 8.78 -9.72 5.56
CA GLY A 139 8.89 -8.30 5.90
C GLY A 139 10.26 -7.84 6.40
N GLU A 140 11.29 -8.69 6.26
CA GLU A 140 12.64 -8.42 6.82
C GLU A 140 13.58 -7.70 5.83
N SER A 141 13.03 -7.03 4.82
CA SER A 141 13.80 -6.35 3.76
C SER A 141 14.82 -5.34 4.30
N LYS A 142 14.48 -4.63 5.39
CA LYS A 142 15.39 -3.69 6.06
C LYS A 142 16.66 -4.36 6.62
N LYS A 143 16.57 -5.61 7.04
CA LYS A 143 17.73 -6.38 7.51
C LYS A 143 18.52 -7.00 6.36
N ILE A 144 17.81 -7.36 5.30
CA ILE A 144 18.39 -8.01 4.12
C ILE A 144 19.19 -7.01 3.29
N GLN A 145 18.67 -5.82 3.05
CA GLN A 145 19.30 -4.71 2.30
C GLN A 145 19.83 -5.15 0.93
N LYS A 146 19.01 -5.88 0.16
CA LYS A 146 19.35 -6.35 -1.18
C LYS A 146 18.17 -6.17 -2.12
N PHE A 147 18.49 -6.07 -3.40
CA PHE A 147 17.50 -6.19 -4.48
C PHE A 147 17.91 -7.33 -5.41
N MET A 148 16.93 -7.93 -6.06
CA MET A 148 17.15 -9.00 -7.01
C MET A 148 17.18 -8.47 -8.43
N VAL A 149 18.15 -8.93 -9.22
CA VAL A 149 18.23 -8.65 -10.66
C VAL A 149 18.09 -9.94 -11.43
N LEU A 150 17.09 -10.03 -12.28
CA LEU A 150 16.92 -11.12 -13.24
C LEU A 150 17.66 -10.73 -14.54
N TYR A 151 18.82 -11.35 -14.76
CA TYR A 151 19.66 -11.08 -15.93
C TYR A 151 19.67 -12.28 -16.88
N GLY A 152 19.63 -12.02 -18.18
CA GLY A 152 19.68 -13.09 -19.21
C GLY A 152 19.10 -12.63 -20.54
N ALA A 153 19.20 -13.52 -21.56
CA ALA A 153 18.69 -13.27 -22.89
C ALA A 153 17.16 -13.05 -22.93
N ALA A 154 16.65 -12.50 -24.02
CA ALA A 154 15.21 -12.41 -24.25
C ALA A 154 14.57 -13.81 -24.28
N GLY A 155 13.34 -13.95 -23.80
CA GLY A 155 12.60 -15.22 -23.82
C GLY A 155 12.96 -16.23 -22.72
N THR A 156 13.79 -15.87 -21.73
CA THR A 156 14.19 -16.76 -20.62
C THR A 156 13.24 -16.72 -19.41
N GLY A 157 12.03 -16.20 -19.55
CA GLY A 157 11.02 -16.24 -18.50
C GLY A 157 11.12 -15.15 -17.42
N LYS A 158 12.03 -14.19 -17.54
CA LYS A 158 12.21 -13.09 -16.53
C LYS A 158 10.92 -12.34 -16.26
N SER A 159 10.26 -11.86 -17.32
CA SER A 159 8.99 -11.12 -17.19
C SER A 159 7.87 -12.01 -16.63
N THR A 160 7.89 -13.31 -16.91
CA THR A 160 6.94 -14.27 -16.36
C THR A 160 7.04 -14.32 -14.84
N ILE A 161 8.26 -14.41 -14.30
CA ILE A 161 8.48 -14.41 -12.83
C ILE A 161 8.08 -13.07 -12.22
N LEU A 162 8.43 -11.93 -12.83
CA LEU A 162 8.03 -10.63 -12.34
C LEU A 162 6.50 -10.46 -12.32
N ASN A 163 5.80 -10.94 -13.35
CA ASN A 163 4.34 -10.94 -13.39
C ASN A 163 3.71 -11.84 -12.31
N ILE A 164 4.32 -12.98 -12.02
CA ILE A 164 3.89 -13.84 -10.91
C ILE A 164 4.04 -13.11 -9.57
N ILE A 165 5.18 -12.45 -9.34
CA ILE A 165 5.41 -11.67 -8.12
C ILE A 165 4.41 -10.52 -8.02
N GLN A 166 4.09 -9.82 -9.13
CA GLN A 166 3.06 -8.78 -9.13
C GLN A 166 1.68 -9.33 -8.73
N GLN A 167 1.28 -10.47 -9.28
CA GLN A 167 0.01 -11.11 -8.94
C GLN A 167 -0.03 -11.59 -7.50
N LEU A 168 1.06 -12.20 -7.00
CA LEU A 168 1.16 -12.62 -5.61
C LEU A 168 1.01 -11.46 -4.62
N PHE A 169 1.51 -10.28 -4.95
CA PHE A 169 1.50 -9.12 -4.05
C PHE A 169 0.65 -7.97 -4.59
N GLU A 170 -0.47 -8.31 -5.23
CA GLU A 170 -1.39 -7.32 -5.77
C GLU A 170 -1.86 -6.35 -4.68
N GLY A 171 -1.83 -5.05 -5.02
CA GLY A 171 -2.12 -3.97 -4.08
C GLY A 171 -0.94 -3.55 -3.19
N TYR A 172 0.13 -4.34 -3.09
CA TYR A 172 1.31 -4.04 -2.26
C TYR A 172 2.56 -3.73 -3.08
N TYR A 173 2.48 -3.73 -4.40
CA TYR A 173 3.61 -3.42 -5.26
C TYR A 173 3.48 -2.07 -5.96
N SER A 174 4.61 -1.53 -6.41
CA SER A 174 4.67 -0.44 -7.37
C SER A 174 5.68 -0.75 -8.47
N VAL A 175 5.47 -0.13 -9.64
CA VAL A 175 6.42 -0.20 -10.76
C VAL A 175 7.21 1.11 -10.80
N PHE A 176 8.52 1.00 -10.95
CA PHE A 176 9.41 2.15 -11.00
C PHE A 176 10.36 2.09 -12.20
N ASP A 177 11.01 3.21 -12.51
CA ASP A 177 12.07 3.29 -13.53
C ASP A 177 13.41 3.61 -12.86
N ALA A 178 14.35 2.65 -12.88
CA ALA A 178 15.68 2.81 -12.30
C ALA A 178 16.52 3.90 -13.01
N ARG A 179 16.26 4.17 -14.29
CA ARG A 179 16.91 5.30 -14.99
C ARG A 179 16.46 6.61 -14.40
N ALA A 180 15.16 6.74 -14.11
CA ALA A 180 14.63 7.92 -13.44
C ALA A 180 15.25 8.11 -12.06
N LEU A 181 15.44 7.03 -11.30
CA LEU A 181 16.11 7.07 -9.99
C LEU A 181 17.57 7.54 -10.11
N GLY A 182 18.29 7.05 -11.10
CA GLY A 182 19.69 7.40 -11.35
C GLY A 182 19.91 8.75 -12.03
N SER A 183 18.86 9.47 -12.39
CA SER A 183 18.95 10.78 -13.04
C SER A 183 18.88 11.90 -12.00
N THR A 184 19.93 12.74 -11.96
CA THR A 184 19.98 13.91 -11.07
C THR A 184 18.95 14.98 -11.44
N SER A 185 18.50 15.00 -12.70
CA SER A 185 17.52 15.98 -13.20
C SER A 185 16.05 15.59 -12.95
N ASN A 186 15.76 14.33 -12.60
CA ASN A 186 14.40 13.88 -12.36
C ASN A 186 14.02 14.02 -10.87
N SER A 187 13.30 15.08 -10.55
CA SER A 187 12.81 15.35 -9.19
C SER A 187 11.64 14.45 -8.75
N PHE A 188 10.96 13.76 -9.69
CA PHE A 188 9.79 12.92 -9.45
C PHE A 188 10.09 11.41 -9.47
N ALA A 189 11.35 11.04 -9.54
CA ALA A 189 11.78 9.65 -9.65
C ALA A 189 11.29 8.77 -8.46
N LEU A 190 11.03 9.37 -7.31
CA LEU A 190 10.57 8.70 -6.09
C LEU A 190 9.04 8.62 -5.96
N GLU A 191 8.27 9.15 -6.90
CA GLU A 191 6.80 9.17 -6.82
C GLU A 191 6.20 7.76 -6.69
N ALA A 192 6.80 6.75 -7.35
CA ALA A 192 6.39 5.35 -7.23
C ALA A 192 6.54 4.76 -5.82
N PHE A 193 7.33 5.40 -4.96
CA PHE A 193 7.58 4.97 -3.57
C PHE A 193 6.76 5.75 -2.54
N LYS A 194 5.96 6.72 -2.97
CA LYS A 194 5.15 7.57 -2.10
C LYS A 194 4.19 6.74 -1.22
N THR A 195 3.59 5.71 -1.77
CA THR A 195 2.65 4.82 -1.06
C THR A 195 3.35 3.80 -0.19
N ASN A 196 4.68 3.89 -0.04
CA ASN A 196 5.52 2.93 0.69
C ASN A 196 5.23 1.48 0.29
N PRO A 197 5.36 1.12 -1.01
CA PRO A 197 5.05 -0.22 -1.47
C PRO A 197 5.99 -1.25 -0.81
N LEU A 198 5.46 -2.42 -0.47
CA LEU A 198 6.26 -3.51 0.09
C LEU A 198 7.12 -4.20 -0.98
N VAL A 199 6.74 -4.06 -2.24
CA VAL A 199 7.47 -4.59 -3.40
C VAL A 199 7.60 -3.52 -4.45
N ALA A 200 8.80 -3.27 -4.94
CA ALA A 200 9.07 -2.37 -6.06
C ALA A 200 9.65 -3.17 -7.23
N ILE A 201 9.04 -3.05 -8.41
CA ILE A 201 9.37 -3.85 -9.59
C ILE A 201 9.73 -2.94 -10.76
N GLN A 202 10.76 -3.36 -11.50
CA GLN A 202 11.07 -2.82 -12.82
C GLN A 202 11.15 -3.97 -13.82
N HIS A 203 10.35 -3.92 -14.89
CA HIS A 203 10.31 -4.97 -15.91
C HIS A 203 11.51 -4.92 -16.86
N ASP A 204 11.84 -3.75 -17.39
CA ASP A 204 12.92 -3.57 -18.35
C ASP A 204 13.90 -2.51 -17.84
N GLY A 205 14.99 -2.95 -17.22
CA GLY A 205 16.01 -2.09 -16.64
C GLY A 205 17.35 -2.26 -17.31
N ASP A 206 17.94 -1.16 -17.74
CA ASP A 206 19.35 -1.08 -18.10
C ASP A 206 20.12 -0.38 -16.97
N LEU A 207 20.58 -1.18 -16.02
CA LEU A 207 21.32 -0.66 -14.86
C LEU A 207 22.67 -0.04 -15.24
N SER A 208 23.20 -0.31 -16.45
CA SER A 208 24.44 0.29 -16.94
C SER A 208 24.32 1.80 -17.22
N LYS A 209 23.07 2.30 -17.32
CA LYS A 209 22.77 3.71 -17.60
C LYS A 209 22.37 4.52 -16.36
N ILE A 210 22.53 3.95 -15.18
CA ILE A 210 22.34 4.67 -13.94
C ILE A 210 23.58 5.53 -13.68
N GLU A 211 23.43 6.85 -13.75
CA GLU A 211 24.51 7.82 -13.55
C GLU A 211 24.86 7.97 -12.07
N ASP A 212 23.85 7.88 -11.18
CA ASP A 212 23.99 8.01 -9.74
C ASP A 212 23.17 6.93 -9.00
N ASN A 213 23.84 6.10 -8.22
CA ASN A 213 23.24 5.02 -7.45
C ASN A 213 22.74 5.47 -6.07
N THR A 214 22.91 6.72 -5.67
CA THR A 214 22.61 7.19 -4.30
C THR A 214 21.17 6.89 -3.90
N ARG A 215 20.19 7.26 -4.75
CA ARG A 215 18.78 7.02 -4.45
C ARG A 215 18.42 5.54 -4.37
N LEU A 216 18.99 4.72 -5.27
CA LEU A 216 18.79 3.28 -5.24
C LEU A 216 19.37 2.66 -3.95
N ASN A 217 20.55 3.09 -3.56
CA ASN A 217 21.18 2.63 -2.31
C ASN A 217 20.34 3.03 -1.09
N SER A 218 19.87 4.27 -1.03
CA SER A 218 19.01 4.73 0.06
C SER A 218 17.67 3.97 0.14
N LEU A 219 17.06 3.63 -1.01
CA LEU A 219 15.87 2.75 -1.03
C LEU A 219 16.17 1.37 -0.48
N VAL A 220 17.27 0.75 -0.91
CA VAL A 220 17.69 -0.60 -0.45
C VAL A 220 18.05 -0.60 1.03
N SER A 221 18.63 0.49 1.53
CA SER A 221 18.97 0.66 2.95
C SER A 221 17.80 1.11 3.82
N HIS A 222 16.62 1.35 3.22
CA HIS A 222 15.42 1.87 3.92
C HIS A 222 15.68 3.19 4.66
N GLU A 223 16.45 4.08 4.04
CA GLU A 223 16.68 5.42 4.54
C GLU A 223 15.45 6.32 4.29
N LEU A 224 15.28 7.33 5.15
CA LEU A 224 14.25 8.35 4.91
C LEU A 224 14.64 9.20 3.70
N MET A 225 13.73 9.31 2.75
CA MET A 225 13.93 10.09 1.53
C MET A 225 12.81 11.11 1.34
N THR A 226 13.16 12.27 0.79
CA THR A 226 12.17 13.29 0.42
C THR A 226 11.58 12.96 -0.95
N VAL A 227 10.25 12.89 -1.02
CA VAL A 227 9.50 12.68 -2.27
C VAL A 227 8.92 14.01 -2.74
N ASN A 228 9.28 14.42 -3.96
CA ASN A 228 8.67 15.58 -4.61
C ASN A 228 7.42 15.13 -5.38
N GLU A 229 6.34 15.88 -5.24
CA GLU A 229 5.08 15.59 -5.90
C GLU A 229 4.79 16.62 -6.99
N LYS A 230 4.22 16.15 -8.12
CA LYS A 230 3.68 17.04 -9.13
C LYS A 230 2.39 17.70 -8.62
N PHE A 231 2.25 18.99 -8.89
CA PHE A 231 1.03 19.77 -8.60
C PHE A 231 0.69 19.96 -7.12
N LYS A 232 1.60 19.68 -6.18
CA LYS A 232 1.48 20.13 -4.79
C LYS A 232 2.53 21.19 -4.51
N SER A 233 2.07 22.35 -4.06
CA SER A 233 2.91 23.48 -3.58
C SER A 233 3.07 23.42 -2.07
#